data_bf70524e6de729edfff5726529ee353f
#
_entry.id   bf70524e6de729edfff5726529ee353f
#
_cell.length_a   1.000
_cell.length_b   1.000
_cell.length_c   1.000
_cell.angle_alpha   90.00
_cell.angle_beta   90.00
_cell.angle_gamma   90.00
#
_symmetry.space_group_name_H-M   'P 1'
#
loop_
_entity.id
_entity.type
_entity.pdbx_description
1 polymer ?
#
loop_
_entity_poly.entity_id
_entity_poly.type
_entity_poly.pdbx_seq_one_letter_code
_entity_poly.pdbx_strand_id
1 'polypeptide(L)'
;MKPINLPPDSSGNPPARTRRPARLYTLLGGNGSGKSLFMNEIARLNAEDAYPVSAVSGGMPGRVTGSLPQLMTVLSLDEEKARFHVLKQIWEETFPGTSIDIVKGNARIRNRSGKDSIGIRSLSRGEKAALYYIAACLLAPQEALILVDSPTLFLHPTAVGILWDRIERSRADCRIVYDTYDANFTAGQTRRTAIWIKDYDAARHSWRYQIIADGELPDEVFLQMMGSRRPILFTEGDTSHSIDMRLYSVVFPEFTVKPLGSCDKVIESTRTMQSLRVMHRIESYGLVDRDRRSEQEVEYLRAKHILVPEVAEIENIFLAPGVVETMAEIRGRNPKKVLKAVRQEVIHKFEQMLESQALQHTRHRMKRDVERKIDARFTCITALELHIKSLIKKLKPRETYDQLLAEFRRMARGGDYEGVLRVFNHKPMFTGSCVAKALGFSNIDEYVAGVITAMKRGDEPAERLRLEIRKLFS
;
A
#
# COMPACT_ATOMS: atom_id res chain seq x y z
N MET A 1 -18.27 19.67 10.15
CA MET A 1 -16.94 20.20 9.74
C MET A 1 -17.13 21.40 8.82
N LYS A 2 -16.36 22.45 9.02
CA LYS A 2 -16.35 23.59 8.10
C LYS A 2 -15.76 23.16 6.75
N PRO A 3 -16.29 23.61 5.59
CA PRO A 3 -15.67 23.40 4.29
C PRO A 3 -14.33 24.16 4.22
N ILE A 4 -13.42 23.68 3.35
CA ILE A 4 -12.16 24.37 3.05
C ILE A 4 -12.41 25.31 1.86
N ASN A 5 -12.00 26.57 1.99
CA ASN A 5 -11.97 27.51 0.88
C ASN A 5 -10.73 27.21 0.03
N LEU A 6 -10.95 26.88 -1.23
CA LEU A 6 -9.88 26.57 -2.19
C LEU A 6 -9.54 27.79 -3.06
N PRO A 7 -8.31 27.86 -3.60
CA PRO A 7 -7.90 28.89 -4.53
C PRO A 7 -8.78 29.00 -5.78
N PRO A 8 -8.78 30.14 -6.48
CA PRO A 8 -9.58 30.32 -7.70
C PRO A 8 -9.11 29.37 -8.81
N ASP A 9 -10.07 28.76 -9.51
CA ASP A 9 -9.84 27.92 -10.68
C ASP A 9 -9.71 28.78 -11.94
N SER A 10 -8.71 28.47 -12.78
CA SER A 10 -8.46 29.15 -14.06
C SER A 10 -9.57 28.95 -15.09
N SER A 11 -10.50 28.02 -14.89
CA SER A 11 -11.68 27.81 -15.72
C SER A 11 -12.80 28.85 -15.50
N GLY A 12 -12.56 29.85 -14.62
CA GLY A 12 -13.53 30.91 -14.33
C GLY A 12 -14.68 30.50 -13.42
N ASN A 13 -14.65 29.31 -12.90
CA ASN A 13 -15.59 28.88 -11.88
C ASN A 13 -15.29 29.57 -10.54
N PRO A 14 -16.32 29.95 -9.73
CA PRO A 14 -16.08 30.46 -8.40
C PRO A 14 -15.28 29.46 -7.59
N PRO A 15 -14.46 29.92 -6.60
CA PRO A 15 -13.62 29.05 -5.77
C PRO A 15 -14.45 27.87 -5.28
N ALA A 16 -14.05 26.67 -5.64
CA ALA A 16 -14.79 25.47 -5.30
C ALA A 16 -14.77 25.29 -3.79
N ARG A 17 -15.94 25.38 -3.16
CA ARG A 17 -16.12 24.79 -1.84
C ARG A 17 -16.23 23.29 -2.02
N THR A 18 -15.49 22.53 -1.22
CA THR A 18 -15.62 21.08 -1.21
C THR A 18 -17.09 20.71 -0.91
N ARG A 19 -17.82 20.21 -1.92
CA ARG A 19 -19.26 19.88 -1.81
C ARG A 19 -19.58 18.85 -0.73
N ARG A 20 -18.60 18.02 -0.37
CA ARG A 20 -18.62 17.16 0.82
C ARG A 20 -17.36 17.47 1.61
N PRO A 21 -17.45 18.01 2.84
CA PRO A 21 -16.28 18.30 3.64
C PRO A 21 -15.61 16.98 4.04
N ALA A 22 -14.55 16.62 3.34
CA ALA A 22 -13.63 15.62 3.81
C ALA A 22 -12.80 16.22 4.99
N ARG A 23 -12.28 15.37 5.83
CA ARG A 23 -11.41 15.78 6.92
C ARG A 23 -9.94 15.84 6.47
N LEU A 24 -9.57 14.95 5.56
CA LEU A 24 -8.20 14.74 5.12
C LEU A 24 -8.10 15.00 3.61
N TYR A 25 -7.15 15.83 3.24
CA TYR A 25 -6.89 16.19 1.85
C TYR A 25 -5.41 15.96 1.52
N THR A 26 -5.14 15.64 0.26
CA THR A 26 -3.77 15.53 -0.27
C THR A 26 -3.66 16.34 -1.55
N LEU A 27 -2.71 17.28 -1.59
CA LEU A 27 -2.38 18.03 -2.78
C LEU A 27 -1.37 17.24 -3.60
N LEU A 28 -1.72 16.97 -4.86
CA LEU A 28 -0.92 16.21 -5.81
C LEU A 28 -0.59 17.08 -7.03
N GLY A 29 0.55 16.83 -7.63
CA GLY A 29 0.95 17.50 -8.87
C GLY A 29 2.46 17.41 -9.10
N GLY A 30 2.90 17.64 -10.34
CA GLY A 30 4.30 17.62 -10.72
C GLY A 30 5.13 18.75 -10.09
N ASN A 31 6.45 18.68 -10.23
CA ASN A 31 7.32 19.80 -9.85
C ASN A 31 6.99 21.02 -10.73
N GLY A 32 6.85 22.18 -10.09
CA GLY A 32 6.49 23.41 -10.79
C GLY A 32 4.99 23.62 -11.03
N SER A 33 4.11 22.69 -10.67
CA SER A 33 2.64 22.85 -10.82
C SER A 33 2.03 23.89 -9.88
N GLY A 34 2.82 24.51 -8.99
CA GLY A 34 2.34 25.52 -8.05
C GLY A 34 1.70 24.98 -6.77
N LYS A 35 1.97 23.71 -6.37
CA LYS A 35 1.44 23.11 -5.13
C LYS A 35 1.68 23.92 -3.87
N SER A 36 2.93 24.32 -3.63
CA SER A 36 3.27 25.09 -2.43
C SER A 36 2.62 26.46 -2.44
N LEU A 37 2.47 27.09 -3.62
CA LEU A 37 1.70 28.32 -3.76
C LEU A 37 0.21 28.10 -3.50
N PHE A 38 -0.34 26.97 -3.96
CA PHE A 38 -1.72 26.56 -3.71
C PHE A 38 -1.98 26.36 -2.22
N MET A 39 -1.06 25.71 -1.51
CA MET A 39 -1.15 25.51 -0.07
C MET A 39 -1.07 26.86 0.68
N ASN A 40 -0.19 27.76 0.26
CA ASN A 40 -0.11 29.12 0.83
C ASN A 40 -1.41 29.90 0.62
N GLU A 41 -2.04 29.75 -0.53
CA GLU A 41 -3.31 30.39 -0.81
C GLU A 41 -4.46 29.76 0.00
N ILE A 42 -4.47 28.44 0.22
CA ILE A 42 -5.38 27.82 1.19
C ILE A 42 -5.18 28.43 2.57
N ALA A 43 -3.93 28.59 3.03
CA ALA A 43 -3.64 29.23 4.32
C ALA A 43 -4.22 30.65 4.40
N ARG A 44 -4.06 31.44 3.32
CA ARG A 44 -4.58 32.82 3.25
C ARG A 44 -6.13 32.87 3.27
N LEU A 45 -6.77 32.00 2.49
CA LEU A 45 -8.23 31.97 2.38
C LEU A 45 -8.93 31.39 3.62
N ASN A 46 -8.19 30.70 4.50
CA ASN A 46 -8.69 30.11 5.74
C ASN A 46 -7.87 30.62 6.94
N ALA A 47 -7.44 31.88 6.93
CA ALA A 47 -6.48 32.45 7.89
C ALA A 47 -6.89 32.33 9.37
N GLU A 48 -8.19 32.27 9.66
CA GLU A 48 -8.72 32.10 11.01
C GLU A 48 -8.40 30.72 11.61
N ASP A 49 -8.46 29.67 10.77
CA ASP A 49 -8.33 28.29 11.21
C ASP A 49 -6.98 27.65 10.77
N ALA A 50 -6.25 28.29 9.84
CA ALA A 50 -5.05 27.70 9.22
C ALA A 50 -3.87 27.61 10.21
N TYR A 51 -3.27 26.42 10.27
CA TYR A 51 -2.12 26.10 11.11
C TYR A 51 -1.05 25.37 10.29
N PRO A 52 -0.05 26.09 9.75
CA PRO A 52 0.99 25.48 8.92
C PRO A 52 2.00 24.69 9.75
N VAL A 53 2.37 23.52 9.24
CA VAL A 53 3.35 22.59 9.83
C VAL A 53 4.36 22.17 8.76
N SER A 54 5.61 22.60 8.90
CA SER A 54 6.71 22.23 8.00
C SER A 54 7.95 21.87 8.81
N ALA A 55 8.52 20.69 8.55
CA ALA A 55 9.78 20.27 9.18
C ALA A 55 11.02 20.96 8.59
N VAL A 56 10.86 21.74 7.51
CA VAL A 56 11.92 22.51 6.87
C VAL A 56 11.70 23.99 7.15
N SER A 57 12.68 24.65 7.73
CA SER A 57 12.63 26.08 8.02
C SER A 57 12.54 26.87 6.70
N GLY A 58 11.49 27.70 6.51
CA GLY A 58 11.46 28.75 5.50
C GLY A 58 10.37 28.64 4.43
N GLY A 59 9.42 27.71 4.51
CA GLY A 59 8.53 27.39 3.39
C GLY A 59 7.16 28.05 3.32
N MET A 60 6.55 28.50 4.42
CA MET A 60 5.18 29.08 4.41
C MET A 60 5.10 30.47 5.02
N PRO A 61 4.49 31.45 4.31
CA PRO A 61 4.07 32.71 4.94
C PRO A 61 2.85 32.42 5.83
N GLY A 62 2.99 32.65 7.12
CA GLY A 62 1.94 32.43 8.11
C GLY A 62 2.51 32.29 9.52
N ARG A 63 1.67 32.01 10.50
CA ARG A 63 2.11 31.78 11.87
C ARG A 63 3.11 30.61 11.91
N VAL A 64 4.36 30.89 12.21
CA VAL A 64 5.40 29.86 12.38
C VAL A 64 5.04 29.09 13.65
N THR A 65 4.88 27.77 13.50
CA THR A 65 4.58 26.84 14.62
C THR A 65 5.68 26.72 15.67
N GLY A 66 6.80 27.41 15.48
CA GLY A 66 7.95 27.36 16.37
C GLY A 66 8.95 26.25 16.02
N SER A 67 10.15 26.35 16.59
CA SER A 67 11.18 25.30 16.45
C SER A 67 10.86 24.09 17.31
N LEU A 68 11.39 22.92 16.97
CA LEU A 68 11.21 21.70 17.77
C LEU A 68 11.53 21.89 19.26
N PRO A 69 12.63 22.57 19.67
CA PRO A 69 12.87 22.87 21.09
C PRO A 69 11.76 23.69 21.74
N GLN A 70 11.22 24.70 21.04
CA GLN A 70 10.12 25.53 21.57
C GLN A 70 8.85 24.72 21.77
N LEU A 71 8.46 23.88 20.78
CA LEU A 71 7.29 23.01 20.89
C LEU A 71 7.42 22.02 22.05
N MET A 72 8.61 21.46 22.24
CA MET A 72 8.89 20.56 23.36
C MET A 72 8.89 21.26 24.71
N THR A 73 9.31 22.52 24.76
CA THR A 73 9.20 23.35 25.98
C THR A 73 7.74 23.57 26.36
N VAL A 74 6.87 23.90 25.40
CA VAL A 74 5.42 24.04 25.64
C VAL A 74 4.82 22.73 26.15
N LEU A 75 5.10 21.62 25.49
CA LEU A 75 4.61 20.28 25.89
C LEU A 75 5.17 19.80 27.23
N SER A 76 6.21 20.43 27.76
CA SER A 76 6.76 20.13 29.09
C SER A 76 6.02 20.82 30.24
N LEU A 77 5.11 21.74 29.96
CA LEU A 77 4.30 22.41 30.95
C LEU A 77 3.26 21.49 31.57
N ASP A 78 2.91 21.73 32.81
CA ASP A 78 1.95 20.89 33.54
C ASP A 78 0.55 20.85 32.89
N GLU A 79 0.14 21.95 32.27
CA GLU A 79 -1.11 22.11 31.55
C GLU A 79 -1.18 21.22 30.29
N GLU A 80 -0.04 20.83 29.74
CA GLU A 80 0.08 20.05 28.51
C GLU A 80 0.40 18.55 28.75
N LYS A 81 0.37 18.08 29.98
CA LYS A 81 0.70 16.68 30.33
C LYS A 81 -0.09 15.64 29.53
N ALA A 82 -1.37 15.92 29.28
CA ALA A 82 -2.22 15.00 28.49
C ALA A 82 -1.72 14.91 27.04
N ARG A 83 -1.37 16.04 26.41
CA ARG A 83 -0.82 16.07 25.05
C ARG A 83 0.55 15.43 24.97
N PHE A 84 1.39 15.63 26.00
CA PHE A 84 2.68 14.97 26.08
C PHE A 84 2.54 13.45 26.20
N HIS A 85 1.56 12.96 26.95
CA HIS A 85 1.27 11.52 27.04
C HIS A 85 0.91 10.93 25.66
N VAL A 86 0.05 11.63 24.91
CA VAL A 86 -0.29 11.23 23.53
C VAL A 86 0.94 11.26 22.61
N LEU A 87 1.79 12.29 22.71
CA LEU A 87 3.06 12.36 21.98
C LEU A 87 3.93 11.17 22.27
N LYS A 88 4.10 10.81 23.55
CA LYS A 88 4.90 9.66 23.98
C LYS A 88 4.37 8.37 23.38
N GLN A 89 3.06 8.16 23.40
CA GLN A 89 2.42 7.00 22.83
C GLN A 89 2.65 6.92 21.32
N ILE A 90 2.44 8.00 20.57
CA ILE A 90 2.68 8.04 19.11
C ILE A 90 4.15 7.78 18.80
N TRP A 91 5.07 8.34 19.61
CA TRP A 91 6.50 8.13 19.44
C TRP A 91 6.88 6.66 19.62
N GLU A 92 6.47 6.04 20.71
CA GLU A 92 6.78 4.65 21.04
C GLU A 92 6.23 3.65 20.00
N GLU A 93 5.08 3.96 19.41
CA GLU A 93 4.51 3.17 18.32
C GLU A 93 5.22 3.40 16.98
N THR A 94 5.72 4.63 16.72
CA THR A 94 6.42 4.96 15.47
C THR A 94 7.86 4.45 15.50
N PHE A 95 8.53 4.48 16.67
CA PHE A 95 9.90 4.05 16.89
C PHE A 95 9.98 3.00 18.01
N PRO A 96 9.59 1.74 17.72
CA PRO A 96 9.57 0.67 18.72
C PRO A 96 10.94 0.47 19.36
N GLY A 97 10.94 0.44 20.69
CA GLY A 97 12.16 0.26 21.47
C GLY A 97 12.83 1.56 21.94
N THR A 98 12.22 2.70 21.62
CA THR A 98 12.61 3.99 22.20
C THR A 98 11.46 4.59 22.97
N SER A 99 11.73 5.38 24.02
CA SER A 99 10.72 6.14 24.74
C SER A 99 11.17 7.59 24.92
N ILE A 100 10.21 8.51 25.01
CA ILE A 100 10.48 9.92 25.25
C ILE A 100 9.97 10.32 26.64
N ASP A 101 10.81 11.02 27.41
CA ASP A 101 10.48 11.54 28.74
C ASP A 101 10.97 12.96 28.89
N ILE A 102 10.36 13.71 29.81
CA ILE A 102 10.83 15.04 30.23
C ILE A 102 11.65 14.90 31.50
N VAL A 103 12.92 15.29 31.43
CA VAL A 103 13.84 15.28 32.58
C VAL A 103 14.33 16.70 32.78
N LYS A 104 13.99 17.29 33.95
CA LYS A 104 14.37 18.70 34.29
C LYS A 104 13.97 19.70 33.18
N GLY A 105 12.73 19.57 32.65
CA GLY A 105 12.21 20.46 31.61
C GLY A 105 12.77 20.21 30.18
N ASN A 106 13.60 19.18 29.99
CA ASN A 106 14.17 18.85 28.70
C ASN A 106 13.67 17.47 28.23
N ALA A 107 13.24 17.37 26.99
CA ALA A 107 12.87 16.09 26.41
C ALA A 107 14.13 15.24 26.13
N ARG A 108 14.08 14.01 26.59
CA ARG A 108 15.12 13.01 26.41
C ARG A 108 14.54 11.71 25.89
N ILE A 109 15.27 11.08 24.99
CA ILE A 109 14.92 9.79 24.40
C ILE A 109 15.80 8.72 25.04
N ARG A 110 15.13 7.63 25.50
CA ARG A 110 15.79 6.43 26.05
C ARG A 110 15.62 5.27 25.09
N ASN A 111 16.66 4.48 24.95
CA ASN A 111 16.62 3.18 24.26
C ASN A 111 16.12 2.08 25.20
N ARG A 112 15.68 0.96 24.66
CA ARG A 112 15.23 -0.24 25.43
C ARG A 112 16.21 -0.70 26.50
N SER A 113 17.52 -0.50 26.30
CA SER A 113 18.55 -0.84 27.29
C SER A 113 18.51 0.02 28.56
N GLY A 114 17.79 1.13 28.54
CA GLY A 114 17.56 2.02 29.71
C GLY A 114 18.81 2.75 30.24
N LYS A 115 19.99 2.43 29.73
CA LYS A 115 21.27 2.93 30.28
C LYS A 115 21.66 4.31 29.76
N ASP A 116 21.25 4.66 28.53
CA ASP A 116 21.64 5.94 27.92
C ASP A 116 20.41 6.72 27.47
N SER A 117 20.37 8.01 27.82
CA SER A 117 19.37 8.94 27.30
C SER A 117 20.05 10.02 26.46
N ILE A 118 19.56 10.22 25.26
CA ILE A 118 20.05 11.26 24.33
C ILE A 118 19.10 12.45 24.31
N GLY A 119 19.67 13.64 24.12
CA GLY A 119 18.86 14.86 23.93
C GLY A 119 18.34 14.98 22.50
N ILE A 120 17.32 15.82 22.31
CA ILE A 120 16.69 16.08 21.00
C ILE A 120 17.72 16.49 19.92
N ARG A 121 18.79 17.19 20.28
CA ARG A 121 19.82 17.63 19.33
C ARG A 121 20.56 16.47 18.67
N SER A 122 20.68 15.34 19.36
CA SER A 122 21.40 14.14 18.91
C SER A 122 20.53 13.19 18.08
N LEU A 123 19.25 13.46 17.91
CA LEU A 123 18.36 12.68 17.07
C LEU A 123 18.77 12.75 15.59
N SER A 124 18.49 11.68 14.84
CA SER A 124 18.57 11.65 13.39
C SER A 124 17.61 12.67 12.75
N ARG A 125 17.81 12.99 11.47
CA ARG A 125 16.90 13.90 10.75
C ARG A 125 15.47 13.38 10.73
N GLY A 126 15.28 12.07 10.54
CA GLY A 126 13.96 11.43 10.51
C GLY A 126 13.26 11.48 11.86
N GLU A 127 13.98 11.15 12.94
CA GLU A 127 13.44 11.25 14.31
C GLU A 127 13.08 12.69 14.68
N LYS A 128 13.90 13.67 14.30
CA LYS A 128 13.59 15.10 14.50
C LYS A 128 12.33 15.51 13.74
N ALA A 129 12.20 15.09 12.48
CA ALA A 129 11.02 15.40 11.67
C ALA A 129 9.76 14.77 12.26
N ALA A 130 9.80 13.49 12.64
CA ALA A 130 8.68 12.82 13.28
C ALA A 130 8.25 13.50 14.58
N LEU A 131 9.21 13.79 15.48
CA LEU A 131 8.93 14.44 16.74
C LEU A 131 8.34 15.84 16.52
N TYR A 132 8.84 16.57 15.52
CA TYR A 132 8.32 17.86 15.13
C TYR A 132 6.86 17.76 14.65
N TYR A 133 6.56 16.83 13.73
CA TYR A 133 5.19 16.65 13.24
C TYR A 133 4.22 16.27 14.36
N ILE A 134 4.60 15.36 15.26
CA ILE A 134 3.77 14.99 16.40
C ILE A 134 3.51 16.22 17.27
N ALA A 135 4.57 16.89 17.69
CA ALA A 135 4.47 18.04 18.61
C ALA A 135 3.64 19.19 18.00
N ALA A 136 3.93 19.57 16.74
CA ALA A 136 3.24 20.65 16.07
C ALA A 136 1.74 20.33 15.86
N CYS A 137 1.41 19.12 15.42
CA CYS A 137 0.01 18.74 15.22
C CYS A 137 -0.77 18.64 16.53
N LEU A 138 -0.16 18.17 17.63
CA LEU A 138 -0.83 18.09 18.92
C LEU A 138 -1.05 19.47 19.55
N LEU A 139 -0.16 20.43 19.29
CA LEU A 139 -0.30 21.81 19.79
C LEU A 139 -1.19 22.70 18.90
N ALA A 140 -1.61 22.22 17.73
CA ALA A 140 -2.56 22.95 16.90
C ALA A 140 -3.85 23.25 17.67
N PRO A 141 -4.50 24.42 17.47
CA PRO A 141 -5.80 24.74 18.07
C PRO A 141 -6.86 23.70 17.78
N GLN A 142 -7.91 23.67 18.57
CA GLN A 142 -9.08 22.81 18.28
C GLN A 142 -9.70 23.24 16.96
N GLU A 143 -10.22 22.26 16.20
CA GLU A 143 -10.86 22.44 14.89
C GLU A 143 -9.97 23.12 13.83
N ALA A 144 -8.65 23.22 14.06
CA ALA A 144 -7.73 23.84 13.11
C ALA A 144 -7.73 23.15 11.75
N LEU A 145 -7.34 23.91 10.73
CA LEU A 145 -6.94 23.43 9.42
C LEU A 145 -5.41 23.27 9.40
N ILE A 146 -4.93 22.08 9.70
CA ILE A 146 -3.50 21.79 9.74
C ILE A 146 -3.00 21.61 8.30
N LEU A 147 -1.99 22.39 7.91
CA LEU A 147 -1.39 22.38 6.59
C LEU A 147 0.01 21.79 6.70
N VAL A 148 0.19 20.57 6.20
CA VAL A 148 1.44 19.82 6.35
C VAL A 148 2.22 19.86 5.05
N ASP A 149 3.38 20.49 5.08
CA ASP A 149 4.33 20.49 3.98
C ASP A 149 5.25 19.26 4.06
N SER A 150 5.30 18.51 2.97
CA SER A 150 6.22 17.38 2.76
C SER A 150 6.16 16.32 3.88
N PRO A 151 4.99 15.69 4.14
CA PRO A 151 4.77 14.78 5.27
C PRO A 151 5.66 13.53 5.30
N THR A 152 6.32 13.20 4.20
CA THR A 152 7.21 12.04 4.07
C THR A 152 8.70 12.40 4.17
N LEU A 153 9.02 13.69 4.29
CA LEU A 153 10.40 14.18 4.25
C LEU A 153 11.23 13.63 5.44
N PHE A 154 12.38 13.07 5.11
CA PHE A 154 13.33 12.43 6.05
C PHE A 154 12.81 11.17 6.75
N LEU A 155 11.56 10.78 6.55
CA LEU A 155 10.95 9.63 7.21
C LEU A 155 11.15 8.35 6.40
N HIS A 156 11.42 7.25 7.10
CA HIS A 156 11.38 5.94 6.45
C HIS A 156 9.93 5.57 6.09
N PRO A 157 9.67 4.97 4.92
CA PRO A 157 8.30 4.65 4.47
C PRO A 157 7.47 3.87 5.49
N THR A 158 8.09 2.98 6.27
CA THR A 158 7.41 2.21 7.32
C THR A 158 6.92 3.08 8.48
N ALA A 159 7.67 4.11 8.83
CA ALA A 159 7.31 5.04 9.91
C ALA A 159 6.21 6.03 9.49
N VAL A 160 6.18 6.43 8.21
CA VAL A 160 5.22 7.42 7.68
C VAL A 160 3.77 6.99 7.93
N GLY A 161 3.43 5.73 7.61
CA GLY A 161 2.07 5.22 7.75
C GLY A 161 1.59 5.22 9.20
N ILE A 162 2.42 4.77 10.13
CA ILE A 162 2.10 4.72 11.57
C ILE A 162 1.95 6.13 12.11
N LEU A 163 2.95 6.98 11.86
CA LEU A 163 3.01 8.36 12.35
C LEU A 163 1.72 9.12 12.00
N TRP A 164 1.37 9.16 10.71
CA TRP A 164 0.23 9.96 10.26
C TRP A 164 -1.11 9.34 10.65
N ASP A 165 -1.26 8.01 10.65
CA ASP A 165 -2.48 7.36 11.15
C ASP A 165 -2.74 7.71 12.63
N ARG A 166 -1.69 7.78 13.45
CA ARG A 166 -1.82 8.13 14.88
C ARG A 166 -2.09 9.60 15.10
N ILE A 167 -1.41 10.49 14.37
CA ILE A 167 -1.68 11.93 14.42
C ILE A 167 -3.12 12.21 13.99
N GLU A 168 -3.56 11.62 12.87
CA GLU A 168 -4.92 11.80 12.35
C GLU A 168 -6.00 11.34 13.32
N ARG A 169 -5.77 10.25 14.03
CA ARG A 169 -6.69 9.76 15.08
C ARG A 169 -6.70 10.65 16.31
N SER A 170 -5.52 11.09 16.75
CA SER A 170 -5.39 11.96 17.93
C SER A 170 -5.95 13.36 17.68
N ARG A 171 -6.02 13.80 16.43
CA ARG A 171 -6.58 15.11 16.02
C ARG A 171 -7.79 14.91 15.10
N ALA A 172 -8.73 14.07 15.52
CA ALA A 172 -9.99 13.85 14.81
C ALA A 172 -10.87 15.10 14.73
N ASP A 173 -10.64 16.07 15.57
CA ASP A 173 -11.23 17.40 15.58
C ASP A 173 -10.75 18.28 14.42
N CYS A 174 -9.55 18.08 13.91
CA CYS A 174 -8.90 18.93 12.91
C CYS A 174 -9.12 18.43 11.48
N ARG A 175 -9.06 19.37 10.53
CA ARG A 175 -8.89 19.09 9.11
C ARG A 175 -7.41 19.11 8.78
N ILE A 176 -6.94 18.24 7.90
CA ILE A 176 -5.52 18.17 7.53
C ILE A 176 -5.39 18.19 6.02
N VAL A 177 -4.51 19.02 5.51
CA VAL A 177 -4.11 19.10 4.10
C VAL A 177 -2.63 18.76 4.01
N TYR A 178 -2.28 17.80 3.21
CA TYR A 178 -0.90 17.37 2.95
C TYR A 178 -0.44 17.86 1.58
N ASP A 179 0.70 18.54 1.50
CA ASP A 179 1.42 18.76 0.24
C ASP A 179 2.44 17.66 0.04
N THR A 180 2.24 16.82 -0.95
CA THR A 180 3.16 15.72 -1.24
C THR A 180 3.22 15.41 -2.73
N TYR A 181 4.37 14.90 -3.14
CA TYR A 181 4.58 14.25 -4.45
C TYR A 181 4.68 12.73 -4.33
N ASP A 182 4.49 12.16 -3.13
CA ASP A 182 4.54 10.71 -2.91
C ASP A 182 3.16 10.09 -3.15
N ALA A 183 3.01 9.42 -4.30
CA ALA A 183 1.79 8.72 -4.66
C ALA A 183 1.40 7.63 -3.64
N ASN A 184 2.39 6.95 -3.05
CA ASN A 184 2.14 5.90 -2.06
C ASN A 184 1.57 6.47 -0.75
N PHE A 185 1.95 7.69 -0.40
CA PHE A 185 1.38 8.37 0.75
C PHE A 185 -0.13 8.62 0.58
N THR A 186 -0.57 8.81 -0.63
CA THR A 186 -1.99 9.05 -0.97
C THR A 186 -2.75 7.75 -1.23
N ALA A 187 -2.20 6.86 -2.02
CA ALA A 187 -2.86 5.64 -2.48
C ALA A 187 -3.17 4.62 -1.36
N GLY A 188 -2.41 4.61 -0.28
CA GLY A 188 -2.64 3.71 0.87
C GLY A 188 -3.72 4.19 1.86
N GLN A 189 -4.38 5.33 1.62
CA GLN A 189 -5.25 5.99 2.60
C GLN A 189 -6.65 6.27 2.02
N THR A 190 -7.57 5.36 2.28
CA THR A 190 -8.96 5.39 1.81
C THR A 190 -9.81 6.57 2.29
N ARG A 191 -9.28 7.38 3.21
CA ARG A 191 -10.02 8.48 3.88
C ARG A 191 -9.60 9.85 3.41
N ARG A 192 -8.70 9.97 2.43
CA ARG A 192 -8.16 11.25 1.95
C ARG A 192 -8.74 11.61 0.60
N THR A 193 -9.23 12.83 0.47
CA THR A 193 -9.62 13.41 -0.81
C THR A 193 -8.39 14.00 -1.48
N ALA A 194 -8.09 13.59 -2.71
CA ALA A 194 -6.97 14.13 -3.46
C ALA A 194 -7.40 15.40 -4.24
N ILE A 195 -6.53 16.40 -4.26
CA ILE A 195 -6.66 17.59 -5.09
C ILE A 195 -5.47 17.57 -6.05
N TRP A 196 -5.73 17.28 -7.31
CA TRP A 196 -4.72 17.27 -8.35
C TRP A 196 -4.53 18.65 -8.97
N ILE A 197 -3.35 19.22 -8.75
CA ILE A 197 -2.96 20.53 -9.29
C ILE A 197 -2.21 20.28 -10.60
N LYS A 198 -2.87 20.65 -11.72
CA LYS A 198 -2.37 20.43 -13.07
C LYS A 198 -1.37 21.48 -13.48
N ASP A 199 -1.69 22.75 -13.18
CA ASP A 199 -0.97 23.90 -13.69
C ASP A 199 -1.27 25.16 -12.88
N TYR A 200 -0.34 26.14 -12.92
CA TYR A 200 -0.46 27.43 -12.27
C TYR A 200 -0.23 28.57 -13.26
N ASP A 201 -1.20 29.43 -13.41
CA ASP A 201 -1.09 30.68 -14.18
C ASP A 201 -0.63 31.82 -13.27
N ALA A 202 0.65 32.18 -13.38
CA ALA A 202 1.24 33.24 -12.57
C ALA A 202 0.67 34.63 -12.89
N ALA A 203 0.22 34.88 -14.14
CA ALA A 203 -0.32 36.17 -14.55
C ALA A 203 -1.70 36.43 -13.96
N ARG A 204 -2.51 35.38 -13.81
CA ARG A 204 -3.87 35.45 -13.26
C ARG A 204 -3.95 35.05 -11.80
N HIS A 205 -2.85 34.57 -11.22
CA HIS A 205 -2.80 33.99 -9.86
C HIS A 205 -3.90 32.96 -9.65
N SER A 206 -4.03 32.02 -10.60
CA SER A 206 -5.07 31.01 -10.61
C SER A 206 -4.50 29.64 -10.97
N TRP A 207 -5.20 28.58 -10.53
CA TRP A 207 -4.76 27.18 -10.71
C TRP A 207 -5.77 26.41 -11.54
N ARG A 208 -5.27 25.49 -12.36
CA ARG A 208 -6.09 24.44 -12.96
C ARG A 208 -5.93 23.19 -12.11
N TYR A 209 -6.98 22.79 -11.42
CA TYR A 209 -6.95 21.63 -10.54
C TYR A 209 -8.26 20.82 -10.60
N GLN A 210 -8.21 19.61 -10.09
CA GLN A 210 -9.34 18.69 -10.03
C GLN A 210 -9.41 18.04 -8.65
N ILE A 211 -10.61 18.02 -8.06
CA ILE A 211 -10.85 17.28 -6.82
C ILE A 211 -11.21 15.85 -7.20
N ILE A 212 -10.43 14.89 -6.71
CA ILE A 212 -10.60 13.46 -6.94
C ILE A 212 -11.19 12.88 -5.66
N ALA A 213 -12.45 12.52 -5.71
CA ALA A 213 -13.12 11.80 -4.62
C ALA A 213 -12.80 10.31 -4.76
N ASP A 214 -12.71 9.62 -3.60
CA ASP A 214 -12.66 8.15 -3.50
C ASP A 214 -11.47 7.43 -4.17
N GLY A 215 -10.29 8.04 -4.15
CA GLY A 215 -9.02 7.30 -4.24
C GLY A 215 -8.56 6.81 -5.62
N GLU A 216 -9.29 7.03 -6.68
CA GLU A 216 -8.84 6.73 -8.04
C GLU A 216 -7.99 7.89 -8.58
N LEU A 217 -6.65 7.73 -8.54
CA LEU A 217 -5.75 8.66 -9.20
C LEU A 217 -5.80 8.43 -10.72
N PRO A 218 -6.20 9.44 -11.54
CA PRO A 218 -6.12 9.33 -12.98
C PRO A 218 -4.72 8.96 -13.46
N ASP A 219 -4.60 8.22 -14.56
CA ASP A 219 -3.32 7.79 -15.12
C ASP A 219 -2.39 8.97 -15.42
N GLU A 220 -2.94 10.12 -15.79
CA GLU A 220 -2.19 11.36 -16.00
C GLU A 220 -1.51 11.88 -14.72
N VAL A 221 -2.17 11.78 -13.55
CA VAL A 221 -1.58 12.15 -12.26
C VAL A 221 -0.41 11.22 -11.96
N PHE A 222 -0.61 9.94 -12.18
CA PHE A 222 0.41 8.93 -11.98
C PHE A 222 1.63 9.17 -12.88
N LEU A 223 1.43 9.46 -14.17
CA LEU A 223 2.49 9.79 -15.11
C LEU A 223 3.27 11.06 -14.72
N GLN A 224 2.59 12.10 -14.24
CA GLN A 224 3.25 13.31 -13.74
C GLN A 224 4.05 13.07 -12.46
N MET A 225 3.58 12.16 -11.60
CA MET A 225 4.29 11.78 -10.38
C MET A 225 5.46 10.82 -10.63
N MET A 226 5.52 10.17 -11.79
CA MET A 226 6.64 9.32 -12.22
C MET A 226 7.98 10.06 -12.33
N GLY A 227 8.00 11.37 -12.23
CA GLY A 227 9.24 12.12 -11.99
C GLY A 227 9.94 11.76 -10.67
N SER A 228 9.31 10.99 -9.79
CA SER A 228 9.95 10.35 -8.65
C SER A 228 10.75 9.13 -9.14
N ARG A 229 12.02 9.05 -8.79
CA ARG A 229 12.99 8.02 -9.23
C ARG A 229 12.71 6.61 -8.69
N ARG A 230 11.51 6.30 -8.23
CA ARG A 230 11.14 4.98 -7.69
C ARG A 230 10.68 4.06 -8.81
N PRO A 231 11.07 2.79 -8.80
CA PRO A 231 10.52 1.80 -9.71
C PRO A 231 9.01 1.63 -9.51
N ILE A 232 8.32 1.24 -10.58
CA ILE A 232 6.87 1.07 -10.58
C ILE A 232 6.55 -0.41 -10.47
N LEU A 233 5.55 -0.75 -9.65
CA LEU A 233 4.96 -2.07 -9.57
C LEU A 233 3.49 -2.01 -10.01
N PHE A 234 3.19 -2.53 -11.20
CA PHE A 234 1.82 -2.69 -11.68
C PHE A 234 1.16 -3.91 -11.07
N THR A 235 -0.09 -3.80 -10.63
CA THR A 235 -0.85 -4.89 -10.00
C THR A 235 -2.24 -5.05 -10.63
N GLU A 236 -2.88 -6.20 -10.42
CA GLU A 236 -4.19 -6.50 -10.99
C GLU A 236 -5.36 -5.76 -10.32
N GLY A 237 -5.22 -5.30 -9.10
CA GLY A 237 -6.28 -4.58 -8.39
C GLY A 237 -6.87 -3.43 -9.22
N ASP A 238 -8.14 -3.18 -9.08
CA ASP A 238 -8.90 -2.19 -9.86
C ASP A 238 -9.05 -0.84 -9.15
N THR A 239 -8.90 -0.81 -7.84
CA THR A 239 -9.06 0.40 -7.02
C THR A 239 -7.95 0.54 -5.98
N SER A 240 -7.79 1.77 -5.47
CA SER A 240 -6.89 2.04 -4.33
C SER A 240 -7.32 1.31 -3.04
N HIS A 241 -8.50 0.74 -3.01
CA HIS A 241 -9.06 0.00 -1.87
C HIS A 241 -8.87 -1.51 -1.98
N SER A 242 -8.40 -2.01 -3.13
CA SER A 242 -8.15 -3.44 -3.31
C SER A 242 -7.15 -3.97 -2.28
N ILE A 243 -7.24 -5.26 -1.96
CA ILE A 243 -6.29 -5.94 -1.09
C ILE A 243 -4.88 -5.80 -1.67
N ASP A 244 -4.74 -5.89 -2.98
CA ASP A 244 -3.49 -5.73 -3.73
C ASP A 244 -2.76 -4.44 -3.36
N MET A 245 -3.43 -3.30 -3.53
CA MET A 245 -2.84 -1.99 -3.22
C MET A 245 -2.42 -1.88 -1.75
N ARG A 246 -3.30 -2.31 -0.85
CA ARG A 246 -3.06 -2.22 0.60
C ARG A 246 -1.92 -3.11 1.05
N LEU A 247 -1.83 -4.32 0.49
CA LEU A 247 -0.80 -5.30 0.81
C LEU A 247 0.54 -4.91 0.19
N TYR A 248 0.57 -4.74 -1.14
CA TYR A 248 1.83 -4.57 -1.87
C TYR A 248 2.51 -3.23 -1.60
N SER A 249 1.77 -2.17 -1.27
CA SER A 249 2.36 -0.89 -0.83
C SER A 249 3.16 -1.03 0.49
N VAL A 250 2.82 -2.01 1.32
CA VAL A 250 3.53 -2.27 2.59
C VAL A 250 4.63 -3.33 2.41
N VAL A 251 4.38 -4.34 1.56
CA VAL A 251 5.35 -5.39 1.27
C VAL A 251 6.53 -4.86 0.45
N PHE A 252 6.27 -3.96 -0.50
CA PHE A 252 7.25 -3.39 -1.42
C PHE A 252 7.31 -1.84 -1.31
N PRO A 253 7.73 -1.28 -0.17
CA PRO A 253 7.73 0.17 0.06
C PRO A 253 8.71 0.93 -0.85
N GLU A 254 9.66 0.24 -1.46
CA GLU A 254 10.60 0.79 -2.44
C GLU A 254 9.95 1.09 -3.80
N PHE A 255 8.79 0.47 -4.10
CA PHE A 255 8.06 0.66 -5.34
C PHE A 255 6.93 1.69 -5.22
N THR A 256 6.59 2.29 -6.34
CA THR A 256 5.30 2.97 -6.54
C THR A 256 4.31 1.94 -7.08
N VAL A 257 3.35 1.50 -6.27
CA VAL A 257 2.36 0.49 -6.65
C VAL A 257 1.21 1.13 -7.42
N LYS A 258 0.88 0.58 -8.61
CA LYS A 258 -0.21 1.08 -9.47
C LYS A 258 -1.12 -0.06 -9.88
N PRO A 259 -2.41 -0.05 -9.48
CA PRO A 259 -3.40 -1.01 -9.94
C PRO A 259 -3.87 -0.69 -11.37
N LEU A 260 -4.06 -1.71 -12.19
CA LEU A 260 -4.48 -1.59 -13.59
C LEU A 260 -5.77 -2.37 -13.92
N GLY A 261 -6.33 -3.11 -12.98
CA GLY A 261 -7.62 -3.77 -13.07
C GLY A 261 -7.61 -5.14 -13.76
N SER A 262 -6.59 -5.50 -14.53
CA SER A 262 -6.52 -6.82 -15.15
C SER A 262 -5.11 -7.29 -15.44
N CYS A 263 -4.91 -8.62 -15.45
CA CYS A 263 -3.65 -9.27 -15.78
C CYS A 263 -3.06 -8.80 -17.11
N ASP A 264 -3.88 -8.74 -18.18
CA ASP A 264 -3.42 -8.36 -19.51
C ASP A 264 -2.88 -6.93 -19.53
N LYS A 265 -3.57 -5.99 -18.84
CA LYS A 265 -3.10 -4.60 -18.71
C LYS A 265 -1.78 -4.53 -17.92
N VAL A 266 -1.62 -5.31 -16.85
CA VAL A 266 -0.37 -5.37 -16.09
C VAL A 266 0.78 -5.85 -16.97
N ILE A 267 0.58 -6.93 -17.73
CA ILE A 267 1.59 -7.48 -18.62
C ILE A 267 1.95 -6.49 -19.72
N GLU A 268 0.95 -5.91 -20.39
CA GLU A 268 1.14 -4.93 -21.48
C GLU A 268 1.84 -3.67 -21.00
N SER A 269 1.37 -3.07 -19.91
CA SER A 269 1.97 -1.85 -19.35
C SER A 269 3.42 -2.09 -18.88
N THR A 270 3.70 -3.23 -18.23
CA THR A 270 5.06 -3.57 -17.83
C THR A 270 5.97 -3.69 -19.04
N ARG A 271 5.56 -4.40 -20.09
CA ARG A 271 6.34 -4.57 -21.32
C ARG A 271 6.58 -3.25 -22.05
N THR A 272 5.54 -2.42 -22.16
CA THR A 272 5.63 -1.10 -22.79
C THR A 272 6.60 -0.20 -22.04
N MET A 273 6.46 -0.10 -20.73
CA MET A 273 7.36 0.68 -19.88
C MET A 273 8.80 0.17 -19.98
N GLN A 274 9.04 -1.14 -19.94
CA GLN A 274 10.37 -1.71 -20.11
C GLN A 274 10.97 -1.39 -21.50
N SER A 275 10.18 -1.44 -22.58
CA SER A 275 10.64 -1.09 -23.92
C SER A 275 11.04 0.38 -24.05
N LEU A 276 10.39 1.26 -23.29
CA LEU A 276 10.66 2.72 -23.28
C LEU A 276 11.65 3.14 -22.19
N ARG A 277 12.28 2.21 -21.47
CA ARG A 277 13.19 2.48 -20.35
C ARG A 277 14.34 3.43 -20.71
N VAL A 278 14.83 3.37 -21.94
CA VAL A 278 15.88 4.28 -22.44
C VAL A 278 15.43 5.75 -22.40
N MET A 279 14.14 6.00 -22.60
CA MET A 279 13.58 7.36 -22.64
C MET A 279 13.33 7.94 -21.23
N HIS A 280 12.74 7.15 -20.34
CA HIS A 280 12.33 7.66 -19.02
C HIS A 280 13.19 7.17 -17.83
N ARG A 281 14.08 6.19 -18.04
CA ARG A 281 15.01 5.62 -17.03
C ARG A 281 14.32 5.07 -15.78
N ILE A 282 13.03 4.75 -15.83
CA ILE A 282 12.26 4.19 -14.72
C ILE A 282 12.21 2.68 -14.89
N GLU A 283 12.48 1.96 -13.82
CA GLU A 283 12.26 0.51 -13.78
C GLU A 283 10.78 0.23 -13.52
N SER A 284 10.24 -0.74 -14.22
CA SER A 284 8.86 -1.16 -14.05
C SER A 284 8.79 -2.68 -13.91
N TYR A 285 7.92 -3.13 -13.04
CA TYR A 285 7.62 -4.52 -12.78
C TYR A 285 6.12 -4.73 -12.82
N GLY A 286 5.67 -5.89 -13.22
CA GLY A 286 4.30 -6.33 -13.07
C GLY A 286 4.18 -7.31 -11.92
N LEU A 287 3.01 -7.41 -11.32
CA LEU A 287 2.68 -8.43 -10.36
C LEU A 287 1.28 -8.95 -10.69
N VAL A 288 1.19 -10.24 -10.97
CA VAL A 288 -0.05 -10.92 -11.36
C VAL A 288 -0.24 -12.17 -10.51
N ASP A 289 -1.49 -12.54 -10.27
CA ASP A 289 -1.82 -13.79 -9.59
C ASP A 289 -1.27 -15.00 -10.38
N ARG A 290 -0.89 -16.05 -9.67
CA ARG A 290 -0.47 -17.29 -10.31
C ARG A 290 -1.62 -17.97 -11.02
N ASP A 291 -2.81 -17.88 -10.46
CA ASP A 291 -3.99 -18.55 -10.96
C ASP A 291 -3.74 -20.06 -11.21
N ARG A 292 -4.04 -20.50 -12.44
CA ARG A 292 -3.86 -21.87 -12.91
C ARG A 292 -2.71 -22.01 -13.91
N ARG A 293 -1.76 -21.08 -13.88
CA ARG A 293 -0.59 -21.06 -14.79
C ARG A 293 0.32 -22.25 -14.52
N SER A 294 0.89 -22.78 -15.59
CA SER A 294 1.95 -23.78 -15.51
C SER A 294 3.27 -23.14 -15.10
N GLU A 295 4.23 -23.95 -14.63
CA GLU A 295 5.57 -23.45 -14.29
C GLU A 295 6.24 -22.74 -15.47
N GLN A 296 6.12 -23.28 -16.69
CA GLN A 296 6.64 -22.66 -17.90
C GLN A 296 6.05 -21.27 -18.18
N GLU A 297 4.76 -21.07 -17.89
CA GLU A 297 4.12 -19.76 -18.01
C GLU A 297 4.61 -18.78 -16.94
N VAL A 298 4.82 -19.25 -15.72
CA VAL A 298 5.37 -18.46 -14.62
C VAL A 298 6.80 -18.04 -14.94
N GLU A 299 7.66 -18.97 -15.35
CA GLU A 299 9.04 -18.68 -15.76
C GLU A 299 9.10 -17.65 -16.89
N TYR A 300 8.24 -17.80 -17.90
CA TYR A 300 8.14 -16.84 -19.01
C TYR A 300 7.76 -15.43 -18.52
N LEU A 301 6.81 -15.31 -17.59
CA LEU A 301 6.40 -14.03 -17.03
C LEU A 301 7.50 -13.41 -16.18
N ARG A 302 8.16 -14.21 -15.33
CA ARG A 302 9.28 -13.75 -14.49
C ARG A 302 10.44 -13.23 -15.34
N ALA A 303 10.77 -13.91 -16.45
CA ALA A 303 11.76 -13.44 -17.42
C ALA A 303 11.39 -12.09 -18.10
N LYS A 304 10.14 -11.64 -17.96
CA LYS A 304 9.62 -10.37 -18.49
C LYS A 304 9.37 -9.32 -17.39
N HIS A 305 10.05 -9.44 -16.25
CA HIS A 305 9.88 -8.55 -15.09
C HIS A 305 8.47 -8.56 -14.49
N ILE A 306 7.77 -9.70 -14.59
CA ILE A 306 6.45 -9.87 -14.01
C ILE A 306 6.57 -10.88 -12.87
N LEU A 307 6.36 -10.40 -11.66
CA LEU A 307 6.35 -11.20 -10.45
C LEU A 307 5.08 -12.06 -10.43
N VAL A 308 5.24 -13.32 -10.11
CA VAL A 308 4.14 -14.27 -9.95
C VAL A 308 4.37 -15.00 -8.62
N PRO A 309 3.41 -14.95 -7.69
CA PRO A 309 3.60 -15.56 -6.38
C PRO A 309 3.60 -17.10 -6.45
N GLU A 310 4.20 -17.73 -5.44
CA GLU A 310 4.18 -19.18 -5.24
C GLU A 310 2.84 -19.70 -4.67
N VAL A 311 1.81 -18.87 -4.70
CA VAL A 311 0.44 -19.20 -4.30
C VAL A 311 -0.54 -18.85 -5.43
N ALA A 312 -1.70 -19.54 -5.49
CA ALA A 312 -2.63 -19.40 -6.61
C ALA A 312 -3.27 -18.00 -6.71
N GLU A 313 -3.68 -17.43 -5.60
CA GLU A 313 -4.36 -16.13 -5.51
C GLU A 313 -3.76 -15.31 -4.37
N ILE A 314 -3.92 -13.98 -4.41
CA ILE A 314 -3.44 -13.07 -3.35
C ILE A 314 -3.97 -13.46 -1.96
N GLU A 315 -5.20 -13.96 -1.89
CA GLU A 315 -5.80 -14.39 -0.63
C GLU A 315 -5.03 -15.55 0.02
N ASN A 316 -4.39 -16.41 -0.78
CA ASN A 316 -3.59 -17.52 -0.28
C ASN A 316 -2.28 -17.07 0.39
N ILE A 317 -1.81 -15.85 0.12
CA ILE A 317 -0.67 -15.24 0.82
C ILE A 317 -0.91 -15.22 2.34
N PHE A 318 -2.13 -14.89 2.74
CA PHE A 318 -2.51 -14.83 4.16
C PHE A 318 -2.58 -16.21 4.85
N LEU A 319 -2.54 -17.29 4.07
CA LEU A 319 -2.50 -18.66 4.57
C LEU A 319 -1.08 -19.26 4.51
N ALA A 320 -0.10 -18.55 3.95
CA ALA A 320 1.28 -19.03 3.88
C ALA A 320 1.84 -19.34 5.27
N PRO A 321 2.62 -20.44 5.44
CA PRO A 321 3.11 -20.88 6.75
C PRO A 321 3.78 -19.77 7.54
N GLY A 322 4.76 -19.07 6.97
CA GLY A 322 5.49 -18.01 7.64
C GLY A 322 4.62 -16.82 8.07
N VAL A 323 3.57 -16.51 7.29
CA VAL A 323 2.61 -15.45 7.62
C VAL A 323 1.76 -15.86 8.82
N VAL A 324 1.20 -17.07 8.80
CA VAL A 324 0.36 -17.60 9.88
C VAL A 324 1.15 -17.75 11.19
N GLU A 325 2.38 -18.28 11.12
CA GLU A 325 3.25 -18.47 12.29
C GLU A 325 3.66 -17.13 12.90
N THR A 326 4.10 -16.17 12.08
CA THR A 326 4.49 -14.84 12.56
C THR A 326 3.31 -14.10 13.18
N MET A 327 2.13 -14.19 12.58
CA MET A 327 0.92 -13.59 13.15
C MET A 327 0.49 -14.26 14.44
N ALA A 328 0.68 -15.58 14.59
CA ALA A 328 0.40 -16.30 15.83
C ALA A 328 1.32 -15.80 16.96
N GLU A 329 2.61 -15.62 16.69
CA GLU A 329 3.56 -15.06 17.66
C GLU A 329 3.17 -13.64 18.08
N ILE A 330 2.87 -12.75 17.12
CA ILE A 330 2.41 -11.37 17.38
C ILE A 330 1.16 -11.36 18.28
N ARG A 331 0.29 -12.35 18.13
CA ARG A 331 -0.95 -12.49 18.90
C ARG A 331 -0.80 -13.31 20.18
N GLY A 332 0.42 -13.76 20.55
CA GLY A 332 0.67 -14.58 21.72
C GLY A 332 0.01 -15.96 21.64
N ARG A 333 -0.19 -16.50 20.43
CA ARG A 333 -0.72 -17.84 20.18
C ARG A 333 0.43 -18.80 19.86
N ASN A 334 0.20 -20.10 20.03
CA ASN A 334 1.18 -21.11 19.67
C ASN A 334 1.23 -21.28 18.13
N PRO A 335 2.34 -20.91 17.44
CA PRO A 335 2.43 -20.90 15.99
C PRO A 335 2.18 -22.27 15.37
N LYS A 336 2.82 -23.32 15.92
CA LYS A 336 2.71 -24.70 15.43
C LYS A 336 1.28 -25.23 15.52
N LYS A 337 0.57 -24.90 16.61
CA LYS A 337 -0.82 -25.33 16.82
C LYS A 337 -1.76 -24.63 15.85
N VAL A 338 -1.59 -23.32 15.65
CA VAL A 338 -2.41 -22.52 14.72
C VAL A 338 -2.17 -23.01 13.30
N LEU A 339 -0.92 -23.10 12.85
CA LEU A 339 -0.59 -23.55 11.50
C LEU A 339 -1.11 -24.96 11.24
N LYS A 340 -0.98 -25.89 12.22
CA LYS A 340 -1.51 -27.26 12.08
C LYS A 340 -3.03 -27.26 11.83
N ALA A 341 -3.79 -26.44 12.56
CA ALA A 341 -5.24 -26.36 12.39
C ALA A 341 -5.62 -25.80 11.01
N VAL A 342 -4.98 -24.69 10.59
CA VAL A 342 -5.21 -24.08 9.28
C VAL A 342 -4.86 -25.04 8.13
N ARG A 343 -3.69 -25.69 8.22
CA ARG A 343 -3.22 -26.68 7.24
C ARG A 343 -4.21 -27.83 7.08
N GLN A 344 -4.66 -28.41 8.19
CA GLN A 344 -5.61 -29.51 8.15
C GLN A 344 -6.93 -29.12 7.45
N GLU A 345 -7.45 -27.96 7.79
CA GLU A 345 -8.70 -27.49 7.19
C GLU A 345 -8.56 -27.19 5.69
N VAL A 346 -7.48 -26.50 5.27
CA VAL A 346 -7.25 -26.16 3.86
C VAL A 346 -7.06 -27.43 3.03
N ILE A 347 -6.27 -28.40 3.51
CA ILE A 347 -6.07 -29.67 2.82
C ILE A 347 -7.40 -30.44 2.72
N HIS A 348 -8.19 -30.48 3.80
CA HIS A 348 -9.48 -31.14 3.79
C HIS A 348 -10.45 -30.50 2.77
N LYS A 349 -10.51 -29.16 2.71
CA LYS A 349 -11.31 -28.45 1.69
C LYS A 349 -10.81 -28.74 0.28
N PHE A 350 -9.50 -28.81 0.09
CA PHE A 350 -8.92 -29.17 -1.21
C PHE A 350 -9.29 -30.59 -1.62
N GLU A 351 -9.26 -31.57 -0.70
CA GLU A 351 -9.68 -32.93 -0.95
C GLU A 351 -11.14 -33.05 -1.44
N GLN A 352 -12.01 -32.21 -0.90
CA GLN A 352 -13.42 -32.16 -1.32
C GLN A 352 -13.59 -31.59 -2.75
N MET A 353 -12.60 -30.84 -3.25
CA MET A 353 -12.68 -30.12 -4.52
C MET A 353 -11.72 -30.63 -5.61
N LEU A 354 -11.02 -31.74 -5.38
CA LEU A 354 -9.98 -32.27 -6.27
C LEU A 354 -10.42 -32.35 -7.74
N GLU A 355 -11.58 -32.95 -7.98
CA GLU A 355 -12.10 -33.13 -9.35
C GLU A 355 -12.46 -31.80 -10.01
N SER A 356 -13.07 -30.88 -9.25
CA SER A 356 -13.43 -29.56 -9.74
C SER A 356 -12.17 -28.75 -10.05
N GLN A 357 -11.16 -28.78 -9.17
CA GLN A 357 -9.89 -28.07 -9.41
C GLN A 357 -9.13 -28.66 -10.61
N ALA A 358 -9.03 -29.99 -10.72
CA ALA A 358 -8.41 -30.64 -11.85
C ALA A 358 -9.10 -30.26 -13.17
N LEU A 359 -10.44 -30.22 -13.20
CA LEU A 359 -11.21 -29.80 -14.36
C LEU A 359 -10.93 -28.32 -14.74
N GLN A 360 -10.91 -27.41 -13.76
CA GLN A 360 -10.64 -26.00 -14.02
C GLN A 360 -9.21 -25.76 -14.53
N HIS A 361 -8.22 -26.45 -13.95
CA HIS A 361 -6.84 -26.41 -14.44
C HIS A 361 -6.72 -26.99 -15.86
N THR A 362 -7.39 -28.11 -16.14
CA THR A 362 -7.43 -28.70 -17.49
C THR A 362 -8.01 -27.71 -18.49
N ARG A 363 -9.17 -27.10 -18.16
CA ARG A 363 -9.80 -26.09 -19.01
C ARG A 363 -8.84 -24.90 -19.29
N HIS A 364 -8.13 -24.43 -18.28
CA HIS A 364 -7.16 -23.35 -18.42
C HIS A 364 -6.03 -23.76 -19.38
N ARG A 365 -5.41 -24.94 -19.18
CA ARG A 365 -4.34 -25.45 -20.04
C ARG A 365 -4.80 -25.61 -21.48
N MET A 366 -5.99 -26.19 -21.71
CA MET A 366 -6.56 -26.36 -23.07
C MET A 366 -6.79 -25.00 -23.75
N LYS A 367 -7.34 -24.01 -23.00
CA LYS A 367 -7.55 -22.66 -23.53
C LYS A 367 -6.22 -22.05 -23.97
N ARG A 368 -5.18 -22.09 -23.13
CA ARG A 368 -3.85 -21.54 -23.43
C ARG A 368 -3.17 -22.24 -24.59
N ASP A 369 -3.29 -23.55 -24.67
CA ASP A 369 -2.75 -24.32 -25.79
C ASP A 369 -3.40 -23.95 -27.13
N VAL A 370 -4.69 -23.69 -27.12
CA VAL A 370 -5.43 -23.23 -28.31
C VAL A 370 -4.97 -21.81 -28.68
N GLU A 371 -4.98 -20.86 -27.72
CA GLU A 371 -4.58 -19.49 -27.96
C GLU A 371 -3.17 -19.39 -28.57
N ARG A 372 -2.18 -20.07 -27.97
CA ARG A 372 -0.79 -20.06 -28.44
C ARG A 372 -0.61 -20.62 -29.85
N LYS A 373 -1.41 -21.60 -30.25
CA LYS A 373 -1.26 -22.28 -31.52
C LYS A 373 -2.10 -21.68 -32.63
N ILE A 374 -3.16 -20.93 -32.32
CA ILE A 374 -3.96 -20.16 -33.30
C ILE A 374 -3.31 -18.84 -33.69
N ASP A 375 -2.40 -18.34 -32.90
CA ASP A 375 -1.72 -17.04 -33.13
C ASP A 375 -0.73 -17.05 -34.34
N ALA A 376 -0.64 -18.20 -35.05
CA ALA A 376 0.14 -18.30 -36.28
C ALA A 376 -0.55 -17.56 -37.45
N ARG A 377 0.26 -16.93 -38.31
CA ARG A 377 -0.25 -16.27 -39.51
C ARG A 377 -0.67 -17.29 -40.55
N PHE A 378 -1.92 -17.21 -40.98
CA PHE A 378 -2.49 -18.06 -42.01
C PHE A 378 -2.67 -17.27 -43.32
N THR A 379 -2.39 -17.92 -44.46
CA THR A 379 -2.48 -17.28 -45.77
C THR A 379 -3.86 -17.46 -46.41
N CYS A 380 -4.65 -18.45 -45.96
CA CYS A 380 -6.00 -18.69 -46.44
C CYS A 380 -6.84 -19.44 -45.41
N ILE A 381 -8.17 -19.45 -45.61
CA ILE A 381 -9.13 -20.08 -44.70
C ILE A 381 -8.92 -21.61 -44.60
N THR A 382 -8.58 -22.24 -45.71
CA THR A 382 -8.33 -23.71 -45.75
C THR A 382 -7.13 -24.10 -44.87
N ALA A 383 -6.07 -23.27 -44.84
CA ALA A 383 -4.90 -23.49 -44.01
C ALA A 383 -5.29 -23.37 -42.52
N LEU A 384 -6.13 -22.40 -42.16
CA LEU A 384 -6.64 -22.24 -40.80
C LEU A 384 -7.49 -23.42 -40.38
N GLU A 385 -8.41 -23.89 -41.22
CA GLU A 385 -9.26 -25.05 -40.93
C GLU A 385 -8.44 -26.33 -40.69
N LEU A 386 -7.47 -26.61 -41.59
CA LEU A 386 -6.58 -27.77 -41.43
C LEU A 386 -5.77 -27.67 -40.13
N HIS A 387 -5.29 -26.49 -39.81
CA HIS A 387 -4.56 -26.25 -38.56
C HIS A 387 -5.42 -26.49 -37.33
N ILE A 388 -6.65 -25.97 -37.28
CA ILE A 388 -7.60 -26.18 -36.18
C ILE A 388 -7.95 -27.68 -36.06
N LYS A 389 -8.22 -28.39 -37.16
CA LYS A 389 -8.47 -29.82 -37.13
C LYS A 389 -7.28 -30.61 -36.57
N SER A 390 -6.06 -30.24 -36.96
CA SER A 390 -4.82 -30.81 -36.42
C SER A 390 -4.65 -30.54 -34.95
N LEU A 391 -4.94 -29.30 -34.53
CA LEU A 391 -4.83 -28.85 -33.15
C LEU A 391 -5.77 -29.64 -32.23
N ILE A 392 -7.05 -29.77 -32.62
CA ILE A 392 -8.04 -30.54 -31.86
C ILE A 392 -7.57 -32.00 -31.64
N LYS A 393 -6.97 -32.62 -32.66
CA LYS A 393 -6.43 -33.98 -32.52
C LYS A 393 -5.24 -34.08 -31.55
N LYS A 394 -4.46 -32.99 -31.39
CA LYS A 394 -3.32 -32.93 -30.48
C LYS A 394 -3.70 -32.56 -29.03
N LEU A 395 -4.86 -31.96 -28.85
CA LEU A 395 -5.38 -31.69 -27.52
C LEU A 395 -5.83 -32.99 -26.86
N LYS A 396 -5.35 -33.24 -25.65
CA LYS A 396 -5.67 -34.46 -24.90
C LYS A 396 -6.27 -34.09 -23.54
N PRO A 397 -7.47 -33.55 -23.51
CA PRO A 397 -8.06 -33.04 -22.27
C PRO A 397 -8.23 -34.10 -21.18
N ARG A 398 -8.58 -35.35 -21.58
CA ARG A 398 -8.75 -36.44 -20.61
C ARG A 398 -7.40 -36.82 -19.95
N GLU A 399 -6.37 -36.98 -20.76
CA GLU A 399 -5.02 -37.29 -20.24
C GLU A 399 -4.51 -36.19 -19.30
N THR A 400 -4.68 -34.94 -19.69
CA THR A 400 -4.30 -33.77 -18.83
C THR A 400 -5.09 -33.76 -17.54
N TYR A 401 -6.40 -34.03 -17.58
CA TYR A 401 -7.24 -34.09 -16.39
C TYR A 401 -6.80 -35.21 -15.43
N ASP A 402 -6.60 -36.43 -15.98
CA ASP A 402 -6.22 -37.58 -15.15
C ASP A 402 -4.84 -37.37 -14.50
N GLN A 403 -3.89 -36.76 -15.21
CA GLN A 403 -2.58 -36.38 -14.66
C GLN A 403 -2.70 -35.38 -13.53
N LEU A 404 -3.45 -34.29 -13.73
CA LEU A 404 -3.68 -33.26 -12.72
C LEU A 404 -4.41 -33.81 -11.49
N LEU A 405 -5.42 -34.65 -11.70
CA LEU A 405 -6.16 -35.25 -10.60
C LEU A 405 -5.26 -36.19 -9.77
N ALA A 406 -4.39 -36.95 -10.44
CA ALA A 406 -3.42 -37.83 -9.77
C ALA A 406 -2.38 -37.00 -8.97
N GLU A 407 -1.93 -35.88 -9.53
CA GLU A 407 -1.02 -34.95 -8.87
C GLU A 407 -1.68 -34.33 -7.62
N PHE A 408 -2.87 -33.79 -7.74
CA PHE A 408 -3.62 -33.17 -6.64
C PHE A 408 -3.96 -34.16 -5.52
N ARG A 409 -4.33 -35.42 -5.87
CA ARG A 409 -4.52 -36.50 -4.91
C ARG A 409 -3.23 -36.82 -4.13
N ARG A 410 -2.08 -36.77 -4.80
CA ARG A 410 -0.78 -36.99 -4.16
C ARG A 410 -0.43 -35.87 -3.19
N MET A 411 -0.64 -34.60 -3.61
CA MET A 411 -0.43 -33.44 -2.73
C MET A 411 -1.30 -33.51 -1.47
N ALA A 412 -2.59 -33.81 -1.63
CA ALA A 412 -3.53 -33.90 -0.51
C ALA A 412 -3.15 -35.04 0.45
N ARG A 413 -2.91 -36.26 -0.05
CA ARG A 413 -2.52 -37.41 0.78
C ARG A 413 -1.16 -37.26 1.43
N GLY A 414 -0.20 -36.62 0.74
CA GLY A 414 1.13 -36.32 1.27
C GLY A 414 1.15 -35.15 2.26
N GLY A 415 0.03 -34.44 2.39
CA GLY A 415 -0.05 -33.24 3.23
C GLY A 415 0.85 -32.10 2.72
N ASP A 416 1.07 -32.00 1.39
CA ASP A 416 1.86 -30.93 0.76
C ASP A 416 1.06 -29.62 0.76
N TYR A 417 1.15 -28.91 1.89
CA TYR A 417 0.37 -27.70 2.12
C TYR A 417 0.74 -26.55 1.18
N GLU A 418 2.04 -26.35 0.94
CA GLU A 418 2.52 -25.28 0.06
C GLU A 418 2.15 -25.57 -1.39
N GLY A 419 2.27 -26.84 -1.83
CA GLY A 419 1.77 -27.28 -3.12
C GLY A 419 0.26 -27.06 -3.28
N VAL A 420 -0.52 -27.33 -2.24
CA VAL A 420 -1.96 -27.03 -2.24
C VAL A 420 -2.22 -25.54 -2.38
N LEU A 421 -1.56 -24.67 -1.61
CA LEU A 421 -1.72 -23.20 -1.75
C LEU A 421 -1.34 -22.69 -3.14
N ARG A 422 -0.42 -23.36 -3.81
CA ARG A 422 0.04 -23.02 -5.18
C ARG A 422 -1.01 -23.30 -6.25
N VAL A 423 -1.83 -24.32 -6.07
CA VAL A 423 -2.79 -24.77 -7.09
C VAL A 423 -4.25 -24.54 -6.72
N PHE A 424 -4.57 -24.34 -5.44
CA PHE A 424 -5.94 -24.19 -4.97
C PHE A 424 -6.46 -22.77 -5.24
N ASN A 425 -7.02 -22.59 -6.43
CA ASN A 425 -7.61 -21.34 -6.87
C ASN A 425 -9.12 -21.35 -6.54
N HIS A 426 -9.46 -20.87 -5.33
CA HIS A 426 -10.83 -20.85 -4.82
C HIS A 426 -11.01 -19.82 -3.68
N LYS A 427 -11.42 -18.59 -4.03
CA LYS A 427 -11.60 -17.49 -3.07
C LYS A 427 -12.42 -17.84 -1.83
N PRO A 428 -13.55 -18.60 -1.90
CA PRO A 428 -14.28 -19.01 -0.71
C PRO A 428 -13.47 -19.88 0.27
N MET A 429 -12.37 -20.50 -0.16
CA MET A 429 -11.48 -21.25 0.73
C MET A 429 -10.90 -20.34 1.82
N PHE A 430 -10.42 -19.16 1.45
CA PHE A 430 -9.84 -18.19 2.39
C PHE A 430 -10.91 -17.60 3.32
N THR A 431 -12.01 -17.08 2.75
CA THR A 431 -13.08 -16.44 3.56
C THR A 431 -13.76 -17.39 4.54
N GLY A 432 -13.83 -18.68 4.20
CA GLY A 432 -14.36 -19.72 5.08
C GLY A 432 -13.30 -20.45 5.90
N SER A 433 -12.03 -20.00 5.94
CA SER A 433 -10.99 -20.67 6.71
C SER A 433 -11.03 -20.34 8.20
N CYS A 434 -10.51 -21.24 9.04
CA CYS A 434 -10.42 -21.02 10.48
C CYS A 434 -9.31 -20.03 10.88
N VAL A 435 -8.51 -19.50 9.95
CA VAL A 435 -7.29 -18.74 10.27
C VAL A 435 -7.57 -17.53 11.15
N ALA A 436 -8.61 -16.74 10.85
CA ALA A 436 -8.98 -15.59 11.67
C ALA A 436 -9.31 -16.00 13.10
N LYS A 437 -10.19 -17.00 13.26
CA LYS A 437 -10.59 -17.53 14.58
C LYS A 437 -9.41 -18.13 15.35
N ALA A 438 -8.55 -18.89 14.68
CA ALA A 438 -7.38 -19.51 15.29
C ALA A 438 -6.38 -18.47 15.81
N LEU A 439 -6.27 -17.32 15.13
CA LEU A 439 -5.45 -16.19 15.54
C LEU A 439 -6.14 -15.21 16.50
N GLY A 440 -7.44 -15.40 16.79
CA GLY A 440 -8.21 -14.55 17.68
C GLY A 440 -8.70 -13.24 17.07
N PHE A 441 -8.98 -13.25 15.76
CA PHE A 441 -9.68 -12.19 15.06
C PHE A 441 -11.17 -12.54 14.94
N SER A 442 -12.03 -11.52 14.84
CA SER A 442 -13.47 -11.70 14.75
C SER A 442 -13.91 -12.22 13.37
N ASN A 443 -13.19 -11.81 12.33
CA ASN A 443 -13.46 -12.17 10.93
C ASN A 443 -12.20 -12.06 10.06
N ILE A 444 -12.32 -12.47 8.79
CA ILE A 444 -11.23 -12.45 7.82
C ILE A 444 -10.76 -11.03 7.49
N ASP A 445 -11.66 -10.06 7.38
CA ASP A 445 -11.28 -8.68 7.04
C ASP A 445 -10.44 -8.05 8.16
N GLU A 446 -10.78 -8.34 9.42
CA GLU A 446 -9.98 -7.94 10.58
C GLU A 446 -8.61 -8.61 10.56
N TYR A 447 -8.54 -9.89 10.19
CA TYR A 447 -7.26 -10.60 10.03
C TYR A 447 -6.39 -9.96 8.95
N VAL A 448 -6.93 -9.73 7.75
CA VAL A 448 -6.21 -9.05 6.65
C VAL A 448 -5.72 -7.67 7.08
N ALA A 449 -6.59 -6.87 7.70
CA ALA A 449 -6.22 -5.57 8.24
C ALA A 449 -5.15 -5.68 9.33
N GLY A 450 -5.23 -6.71 10.16
CA GLY A 450 -4.25 -7.03 11.21
C GLY A 450 -2.86 -7.34 10.64
N VAL A 451 -2.77 -8.16 9.58
CA VAL A 451 -1.51 -8.48 8.88
C VAL A 451 -0.89 -7.20 8.30
N ILE A 452 -1.68 -6.40 7.57
CA ILE A 452 -1.21 -5.15 6.97
C ILE A 452 -0.75 -4.16 8.04
N THR A 453 -1.49 -4.06 9.15
CA THR A 453 -1.13 -3.16 10.27
C THR A 453 0.12 -3.65 11.00
N ALA A 454 0.29 -4.97 11.17
CA ALA A 454 1.48 -5.54 11.79
C ALA A 454 2.75 -5.18 11.02
N MET A 455 2.73 -5.30 9.69
CA MET A 455 3.87 -4.92 8.84
C MET A 455 4.24 -3.43 8.89
N LYS A 456 3.30 -2.55 9.29
CA LYS A 456 3.55 -1.12 9.43
C LYS A 456 4.28 -0.73 10.73
N ARG A 457 4.47 -1.66 11.68
CA ARG A 457 5.06 -1.34 13.00
C ARG A 457 6.57 -1.06 12.96
N GLY A 458 7.29 -1.63 11.97
CA GLY A 458 8.73 -1.44 11.86
C GLY A 458 9.55 -2.17 12.93
N ASP A 459 8.94 -3.09 13.69
CA ASP A 459 9.61 -3.98 14.64
C ASP A 459 10.11 -5.27 13.95
N GLU A 460 10.89 -6.09 14.67
CA GLU A 460 11.44 -7.34 14.14
C GLU A 460 10.36 -8.31 13.61
N PRO A 461 9.22 -8.54 14.31
CA PRO A 461 8.14 -9.33 13.76
C PRO A 461 7.52 -8.75 12.47
N ALA A 462 7.46 -7.42 12.34
CA ALA A 462 6.96 -6.76 11.13
C ALA A 462 7.87 -7.00 9.93
N GLU A 463 9.19 -6.89 10.12
CA GLU A 463 10.17 -7.18 9.07
C GLU A 463 10.15 -8.66 8.67
N ARG A 464 10.05 -9.56 9.65
CA ARG A 464 9.91 -11.00 9.38
C ARG A 464 8.65 -11.29 8.58
N LEU A 465 7.51 -10.70 8.95
CA LEU A 465 6.26 -10.87 8.23
C LEU A 465 6.37 -10.39 6.77
N ARG A 466 7.02 -9.26 6.55
CA ARG A 466 7.29 -8.74 5.21
C ARG A 466 8.20 -9.68 4.41
N LEU A 467 9.25 -10.20 5.01
CA LEU A 467 10.16 -11.16 4.39
C LEU A 467 9.45 -12.46 4.00
N GLU A 468 8.60 -13.01 4.88
CA GLU A 468 7.85 -14.23 4.58
C GLU A 468 6.91 -14.05 3.38
N ILE A 469 6.29 -12.87 3.24
CA ILE A 469 5.48 -12.57 2.06
C ILE A 469 6.36 -12.40 0.82
N ARG A 470 7.50 -11.70 0.91
CA ARG A 470 8.42 -11.51 -0.23
C ARG A 470 8.99 -12.81 -0.76
N LYS A 471 9.26 -13.80 0.09
CA LYS A 471 9.71 -15.15 -0.32
C LYS A 471 8.76 -15.83 -1.29
N LEU A 472 7.47 -15.49 -1.26
CA LEU A 472 6.49 -16.05 -2.19
C LEU A 472 6.66 -15.52 -3.63
N PHE A 473 7.50 -14.51 -3.86
CA PHE A 473 7.73 -13.91 -5.18
C PHE A 473 9.16 -14.15 -5.71
N SER A 474 9.96 -14.93 -4.99
CA SER A 474 11.34 -15.30 -5.37
C SER A 474 11.38 -16.47 -6.33
#